data_726c5edd567c3e402e2a9e8c25466523
#
_entry.id   726c5edd567c3e402e2a9e8c25466523
#
_cell.length_a   1.000
_cell.length_b   1.000
_cell.length_c   1.000
_cell.angle_alpha   90.00
_cell.angle_beta   90.00
_cell.angle_gamma   90.00
#
_symmetry.space_group_name_H-M   'P 1'
#
loop_
_entity.id
_entity.type
_entity.pdbx_description
1 polymer ?
#
loop_
_entity_poly.entity_id
_entity_poly.type
_entity_poly.pdbx_seq_one_letter_code
_entity_poly.pdbx_strand_id
1 'polypeptide(L)'
;MLQAIGGELFESKQRGRFMRLNSPSTQALDVEVNLRLFESIINYKFGDENLFTEAMTHASASNEFPETYFENNQRLEFLGDAVVGLIIADELFHRFPESREGDLTKWRTGLVRGKTLAEIALTLGLGDFLILGAGEEKSDGRLKGSNLSDSLEALIGAVFVDGGHLAAQQFINVIFEPYFEVLETSNPKGDLQELAATIKTRPKYILVDESGPEHEVEYRVRVEVELRPNITLDPLIAEGMASSKRGAEIAAAEEILPQLKEILMDEQG
;
A
#
# COMPACT_ATOMS: atom_id res chain seq x y z
N MET A 1 7.74 1.67 11.18
CA MET A 1 8.26 0.46 10.51
C MET A 1 8.23 0.58 8.99
N LEU A 2 7.22 1.19 8.37
CA LEU A 2 7.13 1.42 6.91
C LEU A 2 8.20 2.37 6.32
N GLN A 3 8.80 3.26 7.10
CA GLN A 3 9.89 4.15 6.66
C GLN A 3 11.24 3.46 6.44
N ALA A 4 11.44 2.25 6.95
CA ALA A 4 12.71 1.53 6.82
C ALA A 4 12.82 0.69 5.55
N ILE A 5 11.69 0.28 4.96
CA ILE A 5 11.68 -0.63 3.79
C ILE A 5 11.88 0.15 2.48
N GLY A 6 11.42 1.41 2.40
CA GLY A 6 11.62 2.28 1.22
C GLY A 6 13.05 2.81 1.04
N GLY A 7 13.85 2.86 2.11
CA GLY A 7 15.18 3.48 2.10
C GLY A 7 16.29 2.63 1.46
N GLU A 8 16.27 1.32 1.62
CA GLU A 8 17.39 0.48 1.19
C GLU A 8 17.35 0.07 -0.30
N LEU A 9 16.17 0.02 -0.91
CA LEU A 9 16.03 -0.32 -2.34
C LEU A 9 16.38 0.84 -3.29
N PHE A 10 16.37 2.07 -2.81
CA PHE A 10 16.57 3.27 -3.65
C PHE A 10 17.92 3.98 -3.45
N GLU A 11 18.68 3.73 -2.40
CA GLU A 11 19.96 4.41 -2.16
C GLU A 11 21.08 4.02 -3.15
N SER A 12 20.93 2.96 -3.93
CA SER A 12 22.00 2.47 -4.82
C SER A 12 21.94 2.96 -6.27
N LYS A 13 20.88 3.66 -6.70
CA LYS A 13 20.77 4.13 -8.09
C LYS A 13 20.55 5.64 -8.19
N GLN A 14 21.66 6.35 -8.23
CA GLN A 14 21.87 7.66 -8.85
C GLN A 14 20.78 8.73 -8.59
N ARG A 15 21.07 9.64 -7.67
CA ARG A 15 20.53 11.01 -7.70
C ARG A 15 21.01 11.71 -8.99
N GLY A 16 20.37 11.39 -10.12
CA GLY A 16 20.44 12.18 -11.32
C GLY A 16 19.81 13.54 -11.03
N ARG A 17 20.57 14.59 -11.26
CA ARG A 17 20.12 15.96 -11.10
C ARG A 17 19.11 16.23 -12.21
N PHE A 18 17.81 16.16 -11.90
CA PHE A 18 16.74 16.52 -12.82
C PHE A 18 16.91 17.97 -13.24
N MET A 19 17.00 18.23 -14.56
CA MET A 19 17.06 19.58 -15.09
C MET A 19 15.70 20.26 -14.90
N ARG A 20 15.68 21.41 -14.22
CA ARG A 20 14.48 22.24 -14.09
C ARG A 20 14.08 22.75 -15.46
N LEU A 21 12.82 22.55 -15.84
CA LEU A 21 12.23 22.99 -17.09
C LEU A 21 12.18 24.54 -17.12
N ASN A 22 13.04 25.17 -17.90
CA ASN A 22 13.15 26.62 -17.92
C ASN A 22 12.67 27.29 -19.23
N SER A 23 12.22 26.54 -20.24
CA SER A 23 11.62 27.12 -21.47
C SER A 23 10.81 26.10 -22.28
N PRO A 24 9.80 26.54 -23.08
CA PRO A 24 8.96 25.65 -23.88
C PRO A 24 9.71 24.81 -24.93
N SER A 25 10.84 25.28 -25.45
CA SER A 25 11.64 24.58 -26.46
C SER A 25 12.55 23.46 -25.87
N THR A 26 12.83 23.52 -24.57
CA THR A 26 13.58 22.50 -23.83
C THR A 26 12.65 21.38 -23.32
N GLN A 27 11.37 21.70 -23.17
CA GLN A 27 10.35 20.82 -22.55
C GLN A 27 10.11 19.52 -23.33
N ALA A 28 10.09 19.52 -24.65
CA ALA A 28 9.79 18.32 -25.44
C ALA A 28 10.92 17.25 -25.35
N LEU A 29 12.19 17.68 -25.37
CA LEU A 29 13.33 16.78 -25.17
C LEU A 29 13.39 16.26 -23.74
N ASP A 30 13.02 17.09 -22.76
CA ASP A 30 12.99 16.73 -21.36
C ASP A 30 11.86 15.75 -21.05
N VAL A 31 10.69 15.87 -21.70
CA VAL A 31 9.56 14.94 -21.56
C VAL A 31 9.93 13.54 -22.07
N GLU A 32 10.56 13.44 -23.25
CA GLU A 32 10.97 12.13 -23.80
C GLU A 32 12.02 11.43 -22.93
N VAL A 33 13.01 12.19 -22.44
CA VAL A 33 14.03 11.65 -21.52
C VAL A 33 13.41 11.22 -20.19
N ASN A 34 12.50 12.01 -19.66
CA ASN A 34 11.79 11.73 -18.43
C ASN A 34 10.90 10.48 -18.59
N LEU A 35 10.17 10.37 -19.70
CA LEU A 35 9.34 9.20 -19.98
C LEU A 35 10.18 7.92 -20.02
N ARG A 36 11.29 7.88 -20.77
CA ARG A 36 12.15 6.68 -20.84
C ARG A 36 12.74 6.29 -19.50
N LEU A 37 13.15 7.28 -18.70
CA LEU A 37 13.61 7.04 -17.34
C LEU A 37 12.49 6.44 -16.49
N PHE A 38 11.29 7.02 -16.57
CA PHE A 38 10.16 6.55 -15.81
C PHE A 38 9.69 5.15 -16.24
N GLU A 39 9.62 4.89 -17.55
CA GLU A 39 9.33 3.54 -18.09
C GLU A 39 10.27 2.48 -17.53
N SER A 40 11.55 2.81 -17.32
CA SER A 40 12.52 1.90 -16.73
C SER A 40 12.28 1.66 -15.23
N ILE A 41 11.69 2.62 -14.52
CA ILE A 41 11.36 2.52 -13.09
C ILE A 41 10.14 1.60 -12.90
N ILE A 42 9.10 1.80 -13.73
CA ILE A 42 7.83 1.07 -13.60
C ILE A 42 7.80 -0.24 -14.40
N ASN A 43 8.84 -0.50 -15.19
CA ASN A 43 8.94 -1.64 -16.12
C ASN A 43 7.71 -1.73 -17.07
N TYR A 44 7.22 -0.58 -17.52
CA TYR A 44 6.13 -0.47 -18.48
C TYR A 44 6.51 0.52 -19.58
N LYS A 45 6.23 0.18 -20.83
CA LYS A 45 6.48 1.03 -21.99
C LYS A 45 5.15 1.47 -22.60
N PHE A 46 4.94 2.79 -22.68
CA PHE A 46 3.75 3.36 -23.27
C PHE A 46 3.73 3.18 -24.81
N GLY A 47 2.60 2.72 -25.33
CA GLY A 47 2.31 2.73 -26.76
C GLY A 47 1.93 4.14 -27.24
N ASP A 48 1.18 4.89 -26.42
CA ASP A 48 0.89 6.31 -26.60
C ASP A 48 1.56 7.15 -25.49
N GLU A 49 2.68 7.77 -25.82
CA GLU A 49 3.46 8.60 -24.91
C GLU A 49 2.71 9.84 -24.39
N ASN A 50 1.65 10.29 -25.12
CA ASN A 50 0.83 11.42 -24.66
C ASN A 50 0.07 11.09 -23.39
N LEU A 51 -0.30 9.84 -23.16
CA LEU A 51 -1.00 9.41 -21.94
C LEU A 51 -0.13 9.64 -20.69
N PHE A 52 1.18 9.42 -20.78
CA PHE A 52 2.09 9.75 -19.68
C PHE A 52 2.13 11.25 -19.41
N THR A 53 2.27 12.05 -20.49
CA THR A 53 2.30 13.51 -20.37
C THR A 53 1.00 14.03 -19.76
N GLU A 54 -0.16 13.53 -20.21
CA GLU A 54 -1.47 13.88 -19.65
C GLU A 54 -1.55 13.52 -18.18
N ALA A 55 -1.15 12.29 -17.80
CA ALA A 55 -1.16 11.85 -16.40
C ALA A 55 -0.27 12.71 -15.48
N MET A 56 0.84 13.22 -15.98
CA MET A 56 1.76 14.07 -15.24
C MET A 56 1.38 15.56 -15.28
N THR A 57 0.41 15.97 -16.09
CA THR A 57 0.00 17.37 -16.22
C THR A 57 -1.05 17.74 -15.18
N HIS A 58 -0.66 18.52 -14.19
CA HIS A 58 -1.59 19.06 -13.19
C HIS A 58 -2.46 20.17 -13.79
N ALA A 59 -3.68 20.32 -13.30
CA ALA A 59 -4.64 21.33 -13.78
C ALA A 59 -4.09 22.78 -13.78
N SER A 60 -3.16 23.11 -12.88
CA SER A 60 -2.53 24.44 -12.87
C SER A 60 -1.70 24.69 -14.13
N ALA A 61 -1.05 23.67 -14.69
CA ALA A 61 -0.26 23.82 -15.90
C ALA A 61 -1.16 23.98 -17.14
N SER A 62 -2.22 23.19 -17.28
CA SER A 62 -3.18 23.35 -18.38
C SER A 62 -3.93 24.69 -18.34
N ASN A 63 -4.19 25.21 -17.14
CA ASN A 63 -4.80 26.54 -16.98
C ASN A 63 -3.84 27.70 -17.33
N GLU A 64 -2.54 27.53 -17.02
CA GLU A 64 -1.53 28.57 -17.29
C GLU A 64 -1.03 28.52 -18.74
N PHE A 65 -0.93 27.32 -19.34
CA PHE A 65 -0.39 27.09 -20.67
C PHE A 65 -1.33 26.24 -21.56
N PRO A 66 -2.60 26.67 -21.80
CA PRO A 66 -3.60 25.86 -22.50
C PRO A 66 -3.24 25.50 -23.94
N GLU A 67 -2.38 26.30 -24.59
CA GLU A 67 -1.90 26.02 -25.97
C GLU A 67 -0.84 24.91 -26.00
N THR A 68 -0.20 24.61 -24.86
CA THR A 68 0.83 23.58 -24.75
C THR A 68 0.29 22.32 -24.11
N TYR A 69 -0.52 22.47 -23.05
CA TYR A 69 -1.11 21.39 -22.28
C TYR A 69 -2.64 21.48 -22.35
N PHE A 70 -3.19 20.89 -23.42
CA PHE A 70 -4.63 20.93 -23.67
C PHE A 70 -5.42 20.07 -22.69
N GLU A 71 -4.89 18.89 -22.35
CA GLU A 71 -5.46 17.95 -21.37
C GLU A 71 -4.67 18.00 -20.05
N ASN A 72 -5.30 17.55 -18.97
CA ASN A 72 -4.67 17.38 -17.67
C ASN A 72 -5.09 16.04 -17.04
N ASN A 73 -4.50 15.71 -15.90
CA ASN A 73 -4.62 14.41 -15.25
C ASN A 73 -6.00 14.04 -14.70
N GLN A 74 -6.93 14.98 -14.54
CA GLN A 74 -8.19 14.75 -13.79
C GLN A 74 -9.07 13.64 -14.38
N ARG A 75 -9.12 13.47 -15.69
CA ARG A 75 -9.91 12.40 -16.31
C ARG A 75 -9.26 11.03 -16.15
N LEU A 76 -7.94 10.98 -16.23
CA LEU A 76 -7.16 9.76 -15.98
C LEU A 76 -7.17 9.39 -14.49
N GLU A 77 -7.09 10.36 -13.59
CA GLU A 77 -7.26 10.22 -12.14
C GLU A 77 -8.61 9.55 -11.82
N PHE A 78 -9.71 10.12 -12.34
CA PHE A 78 -11.05 9.55 -12.14
C PHE A 78 -11.13 8.08 -12.58
N LEU A 79 -10.52 7.72 -13.72
CA LEU A 79 -10.48 6.33 -14.18
C LEU A 79 -9.57 5.48 -13.30
N GLY A 80 -8.40 5.99 -12.95
CA GLY A 80 -7.38 5.29 -12.17
C GLY A 80 -7.83 4.94 -10.76
N ASP A 81 -8.58 5.83 -10.08
CA ASP A 81 -9.21 5.54 -8.79
C ASP A 81 -10.09 4.27 -8.86
N ALA A 82 -10.95 4.19 -9.88
CA ALA A 82 -11.78 3.01 -10.08
C ALA A 82 -10.95 1.74 -10.40
N VAL A 83 -9.90 1.88 -11.21
CA VAL A 83 -9.02 0.75 -11.61
C VAL A 83 -8.21 0.24 -10.42
N VAL A 84 -7.57 1.12 -9.64
CA VAL A 84 -6.81 0.70 -8.46
C VAL A 84 -7.72 0.06 -7.42
N GLY A 85 -8.92 0.63 -7.21
CA GLY A 85 -9.90 0.06 -6.29
C GLY A 85 -10.34 -1.35 -6.68
N LEU A 86 -10.53 -1.62 -7.96
CA LEU A 86 -10.89 -2.94 -8.49
C LEU A 86 -9.75 -3.94 -8.34
N ILE A 87 -8.54 -3.59 -8.80
CA ILE A 87 -7.40 -4.50 -8.81
C ILE A 87 -6.95 -4.85 -7.40
N ILE A 88 -6.90 -3.86 -6.49
CA ILE A 88 -6.59 -4.12 -5.07
C ILE A 88 -7.65 -5.03 -4.42
N ALA A 89 -8.93 -4.86 -4.77
CA ALA A 89 -9.96 -5.75 -4.26
C ALA A 89 -9.79 -7.19 -4.75
N ASP A 90 -9.45 -7.37 -6.02
CA ASP A 90 -9.20 -8.68 -6.63
C ASP A 90 -7.98 -9.37 -6.00
N GLU A 91 -6.86 -8.65 -5.84
CA GLU A 91 -5.64 -9.17 -5.20
C GLU A 91 -5.91 -9.58 -3.74
N LEU A 92 -6.58 -8.74 -2.96
CA LEU A 92 -6.92 -9.06 -1.58
C LEU A 92 -7.83 -10.29 -1.47
N PHE A 93 -8.81 -10.41 -2.39
CA PHE A 93 -9.71 -11.57 -2.43
C PHE A 93 -8.96 -12.88 -2.66
N HIS A 94 -7.98 -12.88 -3.56
CA HIS A 94 -7.22 -14.08 -3.91
C HIS A 94 -6.10 -14.39 -2.89
N ARG A 95 -5.43 -13.37 -2.36
CA ARG A 95 -4.34 -13.56 -1.37
C ARG A 95 -4.85 -13.97 0.01
N PHE A 96 -6.07 -13.57 0.36
CA PHE A 96 -6.63 -13.79 1.70
C PHE A 96 -7.99 -14.51 1.65
N PRO A 97 -8.05 -15.76 1.13
CA PRO A 97 -9.32 -16.47 0.89
C PRO A 97 -10.12 -16.76 2.17
N GLU A 98 -9.45 -16.85 3.32
CA GLU A 98 -10.09 -17.10 4.62
C GLU A 98 -10.53 -15.81 5.34
N SER A 99 -10.23 -14.64 4.79
CA SER A 99 -10.57 -13.36 5.40
C SER A 99 -12.03 -13.00 5.17
N ARG A 100 -12.62 -12.32 6.16
CA ARG A 100 -14.01 -11.85 6.06
C ARG A 100 -14.09 -10.58 5.22
N GLU A 101 -15.26 -10.33 4.61
CA GLU A 101 -15.55 -9.14 3.82
C GLU A 101 -15.13 -7.83 4.53
N GLY A 102 -15.43 -7.70 5.84
CA GLY A 102 -15.06 -6.51 6.61
C GLY A 102 -13.57 -6.24 6.68
N ASP A 103 -12.73 -7.28 6.69
CA ASP A 103 -11.27 -7.12 6.69
C ASP A 103 -10.75 -6.75 5.32
N LEU A 104 -11.22 -7.43 4.29
CA LEU A 104 -10.90 -7.10 2.91
C LEU A 104 -11.26 -5.65 2.60
N THR A 105 -12.43 -5.18 3.06
CA THR A 105 -12.87 -3.80 2.91
C THR A 105 -11.98 -2.82 3.68
N LYS A 106 -11.60 -3.15 4.92
CA LYS A 106 -10.69 -2.33 5.73
C LYS A 106 -9.30 -2.21 5.08
N TRP A 107 -8.74 -3.32 4.63
CA TRP A 107 -7.43 -3.34 3.99
C TRP A 107 -7.44 -2.59 2.67
N ARG A 108 -8.44 -2.84 1.81
CA ARG A 108 -8.62 -2.07 0.57
C ARG A 108 -8.66 -0.57 0.86
N THR A 109 -9.52 -0.13 1.78
CA THR A 109 -9.63 1.29 2.16
C THR A 109 -8.29 1.86 2.64
N GLY A 110 -7.51 1.09 3.39
CA GLY A 110 -6.18 1.49 3.84
C GLY A 110 -5.16 1.60 2.70
N LEU A 111 -5.22 0.70 1.72
CA LEU A 111 -4.30 0.66 0.58
C LEU A 111 -4.59 1.77 -0.43
N VAL A 112 -5.86 2.01 -0.78
CA VAL A 112 -6.23 3.00 -1.82
C VAL A 112 -6.46 4.42 -1.28
N ARG A 113 -6.25 4.68 0.02
CA ARG A 113 -6.40 6.05 0.54
C ARG A 113 -5.29 6.96 0.01
N GLY A 114 -5.60 8.25 -0.18
CA GLY A 114 -4.67 9.24 -0.72
C GLY A 114 -3.31 9.32 -0.02
N LYS A 115 -3.26 9.09 1.33
CA LYS A 115 -1.98 9.04 2.06
C LYS A 115 -1.08 7.90 1.58
N THR A 116 -1.60 6.69 1.41
CA THR A 116 -0.84 5.53 0.94
C THR A 116 -0.39 5.72 -0.52
N LEU A 117 -1.29 6.22 -1.37
CA LEU A 117 -0.97 6.52 -2.76
C LEU A 117 0.13 7.59 -2.86
N ALA A 118 0.07 8.64 -2.04
CA ALA A 118 1.10 9.68 -1.99
C ALA A 118 2.46 9.12 -1.52
N GLU A 119 2.48 8.19 -0.56
CA GLU A 119 3.71 7.51 -0.10
C GLU A 119 4.33 6.66 -1.22
N ILE A 120 3.51 5.93 -1.99
CA ILE A 120 3.96 5.17 -3.17
C ILE A 120 4.50 6.12 -4.24
N ALA A 121 3.77 7.18 -4.58
CA ALA A 121 4.18 8.17 -5.57
C ALA A 121 5.51 8.84 -5.19
N LEU A 122 5.71 9.13 -3.92
CA LEU A 122 6.98 9.68 -3.41
C LEU A 122 8.13 8.68 -3.56
N THR A 123 7.89 7.39 -3.27
CA THR A 123 8.88 6.32 -3.44
C THR A 123 9.27 6.14 -4.91
N LEU A 124 8.32 6.27 -5.83
CA LEU A 124 8.56 6.25 -7.28
C LEU A 124 9.25 7.53 -7.80
N GLY A 125 9.39 8.57 -6.99
CA GLY A 125 9.91 9.88 -7.41
C GLY A 125 8.96 10.62 -8.35
N LEU A 126 7.65 10.34 -8.29
CA LEU A 126 6.67 10.84 -9.26
C LEU A 126 6.60 12.36 -9.29
N GLY A 127 6.87 13.02 -8.16
CA GLY A 127 6.90 14.48 -8.05
C GLY A 127 7.88 15.16 -9.02
N ASP A 128 8.97 14.50 -9.39
CA ASP A 128 9.97 15.05 -10.31
C ASP A 128 9.45 15.12 -11.75
N PHE A 129 8.47 14.30 -12.10
CA PHE A 129 7.85 14.24 -13.43
C PHE A 129 6.63 15.16 -13.57
N LEU A 130 6.11 15.72 -12.47
CA LEU A 130 4.92 16.58 -12.51
C LEU A 130 5.14 17.84 -13.34
N ILE A 131 4.17 18.15 -14.17
CA ILE A 131 4.08 19.39 -14.95
C ILE A 131 3.11 20.31 -14.20
N LEU A 132 3.66 21.36 -13.60
CA LEU A 132 2.94 22.29 -12.72
C LEU A 132 2.93 23.69 -13.29
N GLY A 133 1.88 24.46 -13.03
CA GLY A 133 1.90 25.90 -13.23
C GLY A 133 2.79 26.60 -12.20
N ALA A 134 3.24 27.82 -12.51
CA ALA A 134 4.21 28.56 -11.71
C ALA A 134 3.75 28.82 -10.25
N GLY A 135 2.44 28.94 -10.02
CA GLY A 135 1.87 29.10 -8.67
C GLY A 135 2.02 27.85 -7.83
N GLU A 136 1.67 26.69 -8.40
CA GLU A 136 1.76 25.40 -7.74
C GLU A 136 3.21 24.97 -7.52
N GLU A 137 4.09 25.24 -8.47
CA GLU A 137 5.53 25.02 -8.33
C GLU A 137 6.13 25.79 -7.15
N LYS A 138 5.75 27.08 -6.97
CA LYS A 138 6.21 27.92 -5.86
C LYS A 138 5.71 27.48 -4.48
N SER A 139 4.62 26.74 -4.42
CA SER A 139 4.01 26.22 -3.19
C SER A 139 4.43 24.78 -2.89
N ASP A 140 5.58 24.34 -3.39
CA ASP A 140 6.10 22.97 -3.22
C ASP A 140 5.13 21.88 -3.73
N GLY A 141 4.38 22.18 -4.80
CA GLY A 141 3.36 21.32 -5.37
C GLY A 141 3.87 19.91 -5.73
N ARG A 142 5.17 19.76 -6.04
CA ARG A 142 5.80 18.46 -6.32
C ARG A 142 5.83 17.50 -5.15
N LEU A 143 5.80 18.01 -3.93
CA LEU A 143 5.83 17.24 -2.68
C LEU A 143 4.47 17.20 -1.97
N LYS A 144 3.48 17.87 -2.54
CA LYS A 144 2.14 17.94 -1.96
C LYS A 144 1.43 16.59 -2.11
N GLY A 145 0.98 16.02 -0.98
CA GLY A 145 0.40 14.67 -0.95
C GLY A 145 -0.80 14.48 -1.89
N SER A 146 -1.67 15.51 -2.03
CA SER A 146 -2.78 15.44 -2.99
C SER A 146 -2.29 15.33 -4.43
N ASN A 147 -1.32 16.17 -4.84
CA ASN A 147 -0.81 16.13 -6.21
C ASN A 147 -0.10 14.81 -6.53
N LEU A 148 0.57 14.22 -5.53
CA LEU A 148 1.24 12.93 -5.66
C LEU A 148 0.22 11.79 -5.78
N SER A 149 -0.83 11.76 -4.92
CA SER A 149 -1.88 10.74 -5.00
C SER A 149 -2.64 10.81 -6.33
N ASP A 150 -3.08 12.01 -6.71
CA ASP A 150 -3.86 12.24 -7.93
C ASP A 150 -3.06 11.86 -9.18
N SER A 151 -1.75 12.15 -9.17
CA SER A 151 -0.85 11.76 -10.28
C SER A 151 -0.62 10.25 -10.36
N LEU A 152 -0.56 9.55 -9.23
CA LEU A 152 -0.42 8.09 -9.24
C LEU A 152 -1.71 7.44 -9.76
N GLU A 153 -2.87 7.92 -9.34
CA GLU A 153 -4.15 7.46 -9.90
C GLU A 153 -4.21 7.75 -11.40
N ALA A 154 -3.85 8.95 -11.83
CA ALA A 154 -3.82 9.29 -13.25
C ALA A 154 -2.86 8.40 -14.05
N LEU A 155 -1.71 8.07 -13.49
CA LEU A 155 -0.74 7.16 -14.11
C LEU A 155 -1.32 5.74 -14.25
N ILE A 156 -1.99 5.23 -13.22
CA ILE A 156 -2.69 3.96 -13.26
C ILE A 156 -3.77 3.98 -14.36
N GLY A 157 -4.53 5.08 -14.45
CA GLY A 157 -5.51 5.31 -15.50
C GLY A 157 -4.88 5.30 -16.90
N ALA A 158 -3.73 5.96 -17.06
CA ALA A 158 -2.97 6.00 -18.31
C ALA A 158 -2.49 4.61 -18.74
N VAL A 159 -1.90 3.83 -17.82
CA VAL A 159 -1.47 2.44 -18.08
C VAL A 159 -2.68 1.55 -18.46
N PHE A 160 -3.82 1.78 -17.81
CA PHE A 160 -5.04 1.04 -18.14
C PHE A 160 -5.58 1.38 -19.54
N VAL A 161 -5.57 2.65 -19.93
CA VAL A 161 -6.02 3.08 -21.27
C VAL A 161 -5.10 2.55 -22.34
N ASP A 162 -3.79 2.57 -22.12
CA ASP A 162 -2.76 2.17 -23.07
C ASP A 162 -2.64 0.64 -23.22
N GLY A 163 -2.56 -0.08 -22.11
CA GLY A 163 -2.25 -1.52 -22.06
C GLY A 163 -3.38 -2.41 -21.54
N GLY A 164 -4.51 -1.82 -21.15
CA GLY A 164 -5.67 -2.55 -20.63
C GLY A 164 -5.48 -3.09 -19.22
N HIS A 165 -6.44 -3.94 -18.81
CA HIS A 165 -6.51 -4.46 -17.44
C HIS A 165 -5.24 -5.21 -17.00
N LEU A 166 -4.69 -6.07 -17.86
CA LEU A 166 -3.52 -6.88 -17.50
C LEU A 166 -2.28 -6.03 -17.23
N ALA A 167 -2.05 -4.99 -18.04
CA ALA A 167 -0.94 -4.07 -17.83
C ALA A 167 -1.09 -3.28 -16.51
N ALA A 168 -2.30 -2.77 -16.25
CA ALA A 168 -2.59 -2.07 -15.01
C ALA A 168 -2.44 -3.00 -13.78
N GLN A 169 -2.89 -4.24 -13.86
CA GLN A 169 -2.73 -5.24 -12.80
C GLN A 169 -1.24 -5.51 -12.52
N GLN A 170 -0.44 -5.74 -13.55
CA GLN A 170 1.00 -5.97 -13.40
C GLN A 170 1.69 -4.76 -12.75
N PHE A 171 1.36 -3.55 -13.20
CA PHE A 171 1.90 -2.33 -12.62
C PHE A 171 1.51 -2.15 -11.15
N ILE A 172 0.22 -2.27 -10.83
CA ILE A 172 -0.29 -2.13 -9.46
C ILE A 172 0.34 -3.19 -8.54
N ASN A 173 0.44 -4.44 -8.97
CA ASN A 173 1.03 -5.49 -8.16
C ASN A 173 2.48 -5.19 -7.80
N VAL A 174 3.28 -4.68 -8.72
CA VAL A 174 4.67 -4.29 -8.46
C VAL A 174 4.77 -3.18 -7.40
N ILE A 175 3.97 -2.13 -7.52
CA ILE A 175 4.08 -0.96 -6.62
C ILE A 175 3.41 -1.18 -5.26
N PHE A 176 2.46 -2.11 -5.15
CA PHE A 176 1.77 -2.45 -3.90
C PHE A 176 2.33 -3.69 -3.20
N GLU A 177 3.22 -4.48 -3.83
CA GLU A 177 3.77 -5.70 -3.23
C GLU A 177 4.31 -5.51 -1.80
N PRO A 178 5.08 -4.46 -1.47
CA PRO A 178 5.57 -4.25 -0.10
C PRO A 178 4.43 -4.08 0.93
N TYR A 179 3.29 -3.58 0.49
CA TYR A 179 2.12 -3.40 1.36
C TYR A 179 1.35 -4.70 1.54
N PHE A 180 1.28 -5.54 0.51
CA PHE A 180 0.71 -6.89 0.62
C PHE A 180 1.55 -7.77 1.53
N GLU A 181 2.88 -7.76 1.40
CA GLU A 181 3.78 -8.49 2.30
C GLU A 181 3.57 -8.11 3.77
N VAL A 182 3.35 -6.82 4.07
CA VAL A 182 3.02 -6.38 5.44
C VAL A 182 1.70 -6.95 5.91
N LEU A 183 0.67 -7.01 5.05
CA LEU A 183 -0.61 -7.62 5.40
C LEU A 183 -0.49 -9.13 5.62
N GLU A 184 0.28 -9.83 4.79
CA GLU A 184 0.54 -11.27 4.89
C GLU A 184 1.30 -11.60 6.18
N THR A 185 2.33 -10.80 6.53
CA THR A 185 3.08 -10.96 7.78
C THR A 185 2.31 -10.52 9.02
N SER A 186 1.22 -9.75 8.87
CA SER A 186 0.36 -9.25 9.94
C SER A 186 -0.93 -10.06 10.10
N ASN A 187 -0.88 -11.39 9.94
CA ASN A 187 -2.01 -12.28 10.23
C ASN A 187 -1.76 -13.14 11.49
N PRO A 188 -1.52 -12.54 12.67
CA PRO A 188 -1.10 -13.29 13.85
C PRO A 188 -2.12 -14.35 14.27
N LYS A 189 -3.42 -14.13 13.98
CA LYS A 189 -4.47 -15.10 14.26
C LYS A 189 -4.41 -16.32 13.33
N GLY A 190 -4.16 -16.10 12.03
CA GLY A 190 -3.97 -17.17 11.06
C GLY A 190 -2.70 -17.97 11.37
N ASP A 191 -1.59 -17.28 11.57
CA ASP A 191 -0.30 -17.89 11.93
C ASP A 191 -0.40 -18.70 13.22
N LEU A 192 -1.09 -18.16 14.24
CA LEU A 192 -1.32 -18.87 15.49
C LEU A 192 -2.19 -20.13 15.27
N GLN A 193 -3.21 -20.03 14.42
CA GLN A 193 -4.08 -21.16 14.11
C GLN A 193 -3.32 -22.26 13.37
N GLU A 194 -2.51 -21.89 12.37
CA GLU A 194 -1.66 -22.83 11.64
C GLU A 194 -0.64 -23.51 12.56
N LEU A 195 0.06 -22.72 13.37
CA LEU A 195 1.06 -23.24 14.29
C LEU A 195 0.42 -24.18 15.34
N ALA A 196 -0.72 -23.79 15.91
CA ALA A 196 -1.46 -24.64 16.84
C ALA A 196 -1.97 -25.93 16.19
N ALA A 197 -2.35 -25.90 14.91
CA ALA A 197 -2.77 -27.10 14.18
C ALA A 197 -1.64 -28.14 14.05
N THR A 198 -0.35 -27.73 14.01
CA THR A 198 0.79 -28.67 13.99
C THR A 198 0.85 -29.56 15.22
N ILE A 199 0.37 -29.04 16.36
CA ILE A 199 0.26 -29.78 17.62
C ILE A 199 -1.16 -30.31 17.90
N LYS A 200 -2.05 -30.27 16.89
CA LYS A 200 -3.42 -30.76 16.92
C LYS A 200 -4.32 -30.06 17.95
N THR A 201 -4.07 -28.77 18.20
CA THR A 201 -4.90 -27.91 19.06
C THR A 201 -5.45 -26.73 18.28
N ARG A 202 -6.30 -25.93 18.92
CA ARG A 202 -6.87 -24.69 18.34
C ARG A 202 -6.83 -23.57 19.36
N PRO A 203 -6.45 -22.34 18.98
CA PRO A 203 -6.54 -21.18 19.85
C PRO A 203 -7.99 -20.90 20.25
N LYS A 204 -8.22 -20.66 21.54
CA LYS A 204 -9.52 -20.31 22.09
C LYS A 204 -9.49 -18.86 22.57
N TYR A 205 -10.33 -18.01 21.98
CA TYR A 205 -10.44 -16.60 22.33
C TYR A 205 -11.61 -16.39 23.29
N ILE A 206 -11.36 -15.70 24.39
CA ILE A 206 -12.31 -15.44 25.47
C ILE A 206 -12.35 -13.95 25.72
N LEU A 207 -13.53 -13.32 25.58
CA LEU A 207 -13.72 -11.94 26.00
C LEU A 207 -13.64 -11.87 27.53
N VAL A 208 -12.65 -11.17 28.06
CA VAL A 208 -12.39 -11.04 29.49
C VAL A 208 -13.11 -9.82 30.06
N ASP A 209 -13.05 -8.70 29.32
CA ASP A 209 -13.60 -7.43 29.77
C ASP A 209 -14.01 -6.56 28.58
N GLU A 210 -15.04 -5.75 28.80
CA GLU A 210 -15.50 -4.71 27.89
C GLU A 210 -15.76 -3.46 28.75
N SER A 211 -14.94 -2.44 28.63
CA SER A 211 -14.94 -1.26 29.51
C SER A 211 -14.77 0.02 28.72
N GLY A 212 -15.11 1.15 29.34
CA GLY A 212 -15.03 2.50 28.74
C GLY A 212 -16.39 3.08 28.35
N PRO A 213 -16.46 4.40 28.06
CA PRO A 213 -17.66 5.06 27.59
C PRO A 213 -18.03 4.62 26.16
N GLU A 214 -19.29 4.75 25.75
CA GLU A 214 -19.80 4.28 24.46
C GLU A 214 -18.99 4.73 23.23
N HIS A 215 -18.27 5.85 23.33
CA HIS A 215 -17.46 6.40 22.23
C HIS A 215 -15.96 6.01 22.31
N GLU A 216 -15.55 5.32 23.40
CA GLU A 216 -14.18 4.85 23.65
C GLU A 216 -14.20 3.47 24.31
N VAL A 217 -14.98 2.54 23.78
CA VAL A 217 -15.04 1.18 24.31
C VAL A 217 -13.71 0.48 24.05
N GLU A 218 -13.15 -0.13 25.12
CA GLU A 218 -11.97 -0.97 25.06
C GLU A 218 -12.33 -2.42 25.40
N TYR A 219 -11.87 -3.32 24.53
CA TYR A 219 -12.09 -4.76 24.66
C TYR A 219 -10.79 -5.42 25.14
N ARG A 220 -10.90 -6.32 26.12
CA ARG A 220 -9.83 -7.20 26.55
C ARG A 220 -10.18 -8.64 26.21
N VAL A 221 -9.33 -9.28 25.42
CA VAL A 221 -9.50 -10.67 25.01
C VAL A 221 -8.30 -11.48 25.46
N ARG A 222 -8.56 -12.65 26.01
CA ARG A 222 -7.58 -13.68 26.33
C ARG A 222 -7.58 -14.73 25.24
N VAL A 223 -6.40 -15.17 24.80
CA VAL A 223 -6.21 -16.35 23.97
C VAL A 223 -5.58 -17.46 24.79
N GLU A 224 -6.09 -18.68 24.66
CA GLU A 224 -5.60 -19.89 25.32
C GLU A 224 -5.24 -20.91 24.23
N VAL A 225 -4.05 -21.52 24.32
CA VAL A 225 -3.60 -22.62 23.46
C VAL A 225 -3.21 -23.79 24.34
N GLU A 226 -3.98 -24.88 24.26
CA GLU A 226 -3.66 -26.13 24.95
C GLU A 226 -2.40 -26.74 24.32
N LEU A 227 -1.40 -27.02 25.14
CA LEU A 227 -0.19 -27.72 24.72
C LEU A 227 -0.34 -29.24 24.95
N ARG A 228 0.54 -30.02 24.32
CA ARG A 228 0.55 -31.45 24.53
C ARG A 228 0.95 -31.77 25.98
N PRO A 229 0.43 -32.84 26.59
CA PRO A 229 0.76 -33.20 27.98
C PRO A 229 2.27 -33.50 28.23
N ASN A 230 3.03 -33.80 27.18
CA ASN A 230 4.48 -33.98 27.25
C ASN A 230 5.25 -32.67 27.33
N ILE A 231 4.61 -31.52 27.00
CA ILE A 231 5.19 -30.19 27.10
C ILE A 231 4.83 -29.56 28.44
N THR A 232 3.53 -29.38 28.68
CA THR A 232 2.97 -28.86 29.93
C THR A 232 1.48 -29.24 30.04
N LEU A 233 0.98 -29.30 31.29
CA LEU A 233 -0.45 -29.46 31.55
C LEU A 233 -1.19 -28.13 31.53
N ASP A 234 -0.48 -27.03 31.70
CA ASP A 234 -1.08 -25.68 31.71
C ASP A 234 -1.16 -25.12 30.29
N PRO A 235 -2.28 -24.52 29.91
CA PRO A 235 -2.39 -23.85 28.61
C PRO A 235 -1.46 -22.63 28.52
N LEU A 236 -0.93 -22.37 27.33
CA LEU A 236 -0.27 -21.10 27.05
C LEU A 236 -1.34 -20.01 26.94
N ILE A 237 -1.14 -18.88 27.62
CA ILE A 237 -2.14 -17.80 27.75
C ILE A 237 -1.51 -16.46 27.44
N ALA A 238 -2.19 -15.63 26.65
CA ALA A 238 -1.88 -14.21 26.49
C ALA A 238 -3.15 -13.37 26.42
N GLU A 239 -3.02 -12.08 26.67
CA GLU A 239 -4.14 -11.12 26.61
C GLU A 239 -3.80 -9.98 25.66
N GLY A 240 -4.81 -9.50 24.94
CA GLY A 240 -4.73 -8.36 24.07
C GLY A 240 -5.84 -7.36 24.33
N MET A 241 -5.57 -6.09 24.11
CA MET A 241 -6.51 -4.98 24.29
C MET A 241 -6.60 -4.14 23.02
N ALA A 242 -7.82 -3.73 22.64
CA ALA A 242 -8.04 -2.81 21.52
C ALA A 242 -9.44 -2.20 21.58
N SER A 243 -9.67 -1.17 20.76
CA SER A 243 -10.96 -0.49 20.59
C SER A 243 -12.04 -1.34 19.88
N SER A 244 -11.73 -2.57 19.49
CA SER A 244 -12.67 -3.56 18.97
C SER A 244 -12.33 -4.94 19.45
N LYS A 245 -13.34 -5.80 19.63
CA LYS A 245 -13.14 -7.20 20.05
C LYS A 245 -12.15 -7.94 19.15
N ARG A 246 -12.26 -7.75 17.84
CA ARG A 246 -11.32 -8.36 16.88
C ARG A 246 -9.91 -7.81 16.99
N GLY A 247 -9.75 -6.50 17.18
CA GLY A 247 -8.43 -5.91 17.43
C GLY A 247 -7.77 -6.49 18.67
N ALA A 248 -8.54 -6.70 19.75
CA ALA A 248 -8.07 -7.34 20.97
C ALA A 248 -7.70 -8.83 20.76
N GLU A 249 -8.43 -9.56 19.92
CA GLU A 249 -8.08 -10.93 19.52
C GLU A 249 -6.77 -10.97 18.72
N ILE A 250 -6.53 -10.01 17.83
CA ILE A 250 -5.27 -9.89 17.06
C ILE A 250 -4.12 -9.59 18.01
N ALA A 251 -4.26 -8.59 18.89
CA ALA A 251 -3.24 -8.25 19.88
C ALA A 251 -2.88 -9.42 20.80
N ALA A 252 -3.88 -10.21 21.24
CA ALA A 252 -3.64 -11.41 22.01
C ALA A 252 -2.88 -12.50 21.21
N ALA A 253 -3.17 -12.62 19.91
CA ALA A 253 -2.48 -13.56 19.03
C ALA A 253 -1.02 -13.11 18.76
N GLU A 254 -0.77 -11.82 18.61
CA GLU A 254 0.58 -11.25 18.47
C GLU A 254 1.46 -11.53 19.69
N GLU A 255 0.88 -11.48 20.89
CA GLU A 255 1.59 -11.72 22.14
C GLU A 255 1.92 -13.21 22.37
N ILE A 256 1.01 -14.14 22.01
CA ILE A 256 1.18 -15.56 22.26
C ILE A 256 2.02 -16.27 21.18
N LEU A 257 2.00 -15.78 19.94
CA LEU A 257 2.61 -16.46 18.79
C LEU A 257 4.12 -16.66 18.94
N PRO A 258 4.92 -15.67 19.39
CA PRO A 258 6.36 -15.86 19.63
C PRO A 258 6.62 -16.91 20.71
N GLN A 259 5.83 -16.93 21.79
CA GLN A 259 5.98 -17.86 22.89
C GLN A 259 5.72 -19.30 22.44
N LEU A 260 4.66 -19.51 21.64
CA LEU A 260 4.36 -20.83 21.07
C LEU A 260 5.45 -21.30 20.11
N LYS A 261 6.02 -20.39 19.30
CA LYS A 261 7.14 -20.72 18.39
C LYS A 261 8.37 -21.18 19.19
N GLU A 262 8.74 -20.49 20.25
CA GLU A 262 9.88 -20.82 21.12
C GLU A 262 9.71 -22.20 21.74
N ILE A 263 8.56 -22.48 22.34
CA ILE A 263 8.24 -23.78 22.95
C ILE A 263 8.37 -24.93 21.94
N LEU A 264 7.87 -24.74 20.71
CA LEU A 264 7.89 -25.79 19.70
C LEU A 264 9.27 -25.97 19.04
N MET A 265 10.13 -24.95 19.04
CA MET A 265 11.53 -25.06 18.61
C MET A 265 12.36 -25.84 19.62
N ASP A 266 12.16 -25.63 20.90
CA ASP A 266 12.84 -26.33 22.00
C ASP A 266 12.50 -27.83 22.04
N GLU A 267 11.31 -28.25 21.56
CA GLU A 267 10.95 -29.68 21.44
C GLU A 267 11.64 -30.41 20.29
N GLN A 268 12.18 -29.69 19.30
CA GLN A 268 12.79 -30.31 18.11
C GLN A 268 14.33 -30.43 18.19
N GLY A 269 14.96 -29.86 19.22
CA GLY A 269 16.40 -29.89 19.50
C GLY A 269 16.75 -30.89 20.58
#